data_f85dc8c980018db58b91bca391fbf700
#
_entry.id   f85dc8c980018db58b91bca391fbf700
#
_cell.length_a   1.000
_cell.length_b   1.000
_cell.length_c   1.000
_cell.angle_alpha   90.00
_cell.angle_beta   90.00
_cell.angle_gamma   90.00
#
_symmetry.space_group_name_H-M   'P 1'
#
loop_
_entity.id
_entity.type
_entity.pdbx_description
1 polymer ?
#
loop_
_entity_poly.entity_id
_entity_poly.type
_entity_poly.pdbx_seq_one_letter_code
_entity_poly.pdbx_strand_id
1 'polypeptide(L)'
;PPYFAPYVQGFKTIKPNDWEAIKTSFDDTTAALMIECVQGEGGVNLIDPKWAQAAAQAARKAGAIVMADEVQTGFGRTGSLLASDELGFEPEVVSFAKGVAGGLPMGGILFRGKANGVFKAGDHQSTFAGNPLACAAGLVVLNELQKPEFLEGVKEKGEYIRSQIKNWKNKNVGEVRGKGLMIGADIVEGLSAVEVEKKLLENGLLTSTAGKNTLRLVPPLNISQSEIDEGLEILRKTLETF
;
A
#
# COMPACT_ATOMS: atom_id res chain seq x y z
N PRO A 1 6.73 16.91 3.20
CA PRO A 1 8.09 16.85 3.76
C PRO A 1 8.83 18.18 3.54
N PRO A 2 9.51 18.72 4.53
CA PRO A 2 10.10 20.08 4.45
C PRO A 2 11.20 20.23 3.37
N TYR A 3 11.77 19.12 2.92
CA TYR A 3 12.87 19.10 1.94
C TYR A 3 12.44 19.30 0.48
N PHE A 4 11.13 19.33 0.19
CA PHE A 4 10.61 19.41 -1.18
C PHE A 4 9.89 20.74 -1.49
N ALA A 5 9.95 21.69 -0.56
CA ALA A 5 9.39 23.02 -0.81
C ALA A 5 10.27 23.80 -1.83
N PRO A 6 9.69 24.67 -2.69
CA PRO A 6 8.25 25.00 -2.74
C PRO A 6 7.43 23.93 -3.42
N TYR A 7 6.25 23.61 -2.85
CA TYR A 7 5.35 22.62 -3.44
C TYR A 7 4.61 23.18 -4.67
N VAL A 8 4.34 22.30 -5.62
CA VAL A 8 3.45 22.61 -6.76
C VAL A 8 2.07 22.96 -6.20
N GLN A 9 1.51 24.07 -6.67
CA GLN A 9 0.18 24.52 -6.25
C GLN A 9 -0.92 23.70 -6.91
N GLY A 10 -2.13 23.76 -6.37
CA GLY A 10 -3.31 23.07 -6.90
C GLY A 10 -3.56 21.68 -6.28
N PHE A 11 -2.72 21.25 -5.33
CA PHE A 11 -2.97 20.02 -4.57
C PHE A 11 -3.64 20.33 -3.22
N LYS A 12 -4.75 19.62 -2.95
CA LYS A 12 -5.46 19.64 -1.68
C LYS A 12 -5.42 18.24 -1.07
N THR A 13 -4.92 18.14 0.15
CA THR A 13 -4.96 16.88 0.89
C THR A 13 -6.18 16.83 1.78
N ILE A 14 -6.95 15.74 1.71
CA ILE A 14 -8.06 15.44 2.60
C ILE A 14 -7.67 14.28 3.51
N LYS A 15 -8.13 14.32 4.76
CA LYS A 15 -7.86 13.25 5.71
C LYS A 15 -8.62 11.99 5.30
N PRO A 16 -7.99 10.82 5.28
CA PRO A 16 -8.70 9.57 5.00
C PRO A 16 -9.85 9.35 5.97
N ASN A 17 -10.93 8.78 5.45
CA ASN A 17 -12.14 8.46 6.22
C ASN A 17 -12.84 9.69 6.84
N ASP A 18 -12.52 10.90 6.40
CA ASP A 18 -13.20 12.15 6.79
C ASP A 18 -14.42 12.37 5.89
N TRP A 19 -15.61 12.04 6.42
CA TRP A 19 -16.88 12.15 5.72
C TRP A 19 -17.32 13.60 5.47
N GLU A 20 -16.93 14.53 6.34
CA GLU A 20 -17.27 15.94 6.16
C GLU A 20 -16.41 16.56 5.04
N ALA A 21 -15.14 16.13 4.93
CA ALA A 21 -14.27 16.62 3.88
C ALA A 21 -14.78 16.28 2.47
N ILE A 22 -15.46 15.16 2.28
CA ILE A 22 -16.06 14.79 0.98
C ILE A 22 -17.05 15.88 0.50
N LYS A 23 -17.83 16.46 1.40
CA LYS A 23 -18.89 17.42 1.06
C LYS A 23 -18.37 18.73 0.48
N THR A 24 -17.14 19.11 0.82
CA THR A 24 -16.57 20.43 0.50
C THR A 24 -15.25 20.36 -0.28
N SER A 25 -14.79 19.16 -0.66
CA SER A 25 -13.47 19.00 -1.27
C SER A 25 -13.48 18.97 -2.79
N PHE A 26 -14.64 18.80 -3.41
CA PHE A 26 -14.77 18.64 -4.86
C PHE A 26 -15.66 19.72 -5.45
N ASP A 27 -15.17 20.40 -6.48
CA ASP A 27 -15.87 21.42 -7.26
C ASP A 27 -15.50 21.28 -8.75
N ASP A 28 -15.99 22.18 -9.60
CA ASP A 28 -15.76 22.20 -11.04
C ASP A 28 -14.30 22.49 -11.44
N THR A 29 -13.46 22.91 -10.49
CA THR A 29 -12.02 23.10 -10.69
C THR A 29 -11.20 21.85 -10.36
N THR A 30 -11.83 20.83 -9.78
CA THR A 30 -11.17 19.58 -9.37
C THR A 30 -10.90 18.70 -10.57
N ALA A 31 -9.63 18.50 -10.93
CA ALA A 31 -9.22 17.67 -12.06
C ALA A 31 -9.22 16.16 -11.71
N ALA A 32 -8.76 15.81 -10.51
CA ALA A 32 -8.63 14.41 -10.10
C ALA A 32 -8.72 14.22 -8.59
N LEU A 33 -9.17 13.03 -8.18
CA LEU A 33 -8.99 12.47 -6.84
C LEU A 33 -7.99 11.32 -6.93
N MET A 34 -6.93 11.34 -6.10
CA MET A 34 -5.96 10.26 -5.99
C MET A 34 -6.06 9.61 -4.61
N ILE A 35 -6.15 8.27 -4.57
CA ILE A 35 -6.31 7.48 -3.33
C ILE A 35 -5.26 6.38 -3.30
N GLU A 36 -4.50 6.28 -2.19
CA GLU A 36 -3.84 5.02 -1.80
C GLU A 36 -4.86 4.12 -1.08
N CYS A 37 -5.05 2.88 -1.52
CA CYS A 37 -6.02 1.96 -0.90
C CYS A 37 -5.66 1.56 0.53
N VAL A 38 -4.36 1.51 0.82
CA VAL A 38 -3.77 1.46 2.16
C VAL A 38 -2.61 2.43 2.17
N GLN A 39 -2.63 3.41 3.05
CA GLN A 39 -1.56 4.40 3.14
C GLN A 39 -0.30 3.79 3.74
N GLY A 40 0.63 3.37 2.89
CA GLY A 40 1.83 2.64 3.30
C GLY A 40 2.77 3.47 4.17
N GLU A 41 3.21 4.61 3.67
CA GLU A 41 4.12 5.51 4.38
C GLU A 41 3.43 6.27 5.52
N GLY A 42 2.12 6.40 5.47
CA GLY A 42 1.31 7.04 6.51
C GLY A 42 1.15 6.23 7.79
N GLY A 43 1.58 4.96 7.80
CA GLY A 43 1.46 4.06 8.96
C GLY A 43 0.55 2.85 8.73
N VAL A 44 0.44 2.39 7.48
CA VAL A 44 -0.43 1.27 7.08
C VAL A 44 -1.91 1.54 7.43
N ASN A 45 -2.37 2.74 7.13
CA ASN A 45 -3.74 3.15 7.42
C ASN A 45 -4.70 2.63 6.36
N LEU A 46 -5.72 1.89 6.80
CA LEU A 46 -6.75 1.35 5.93
C LEU A 46 -7.76 2.43 5.54
N ILE A 47 -8.15 2.43 4.28
CA ILE A 47 -9.26 3.26 3.79
C ILE A 47 -10.57 2.48 3.93
N ASP A 48 -11.58 3.12 4.50
CA ASP A 48 -12.94 2.58 4.56
C ASP A 48 -13.51 2.45 3.13
N PRO A 49 -13.95 1.25 2.70
CA PRO A 49 -14.49 1.06 1.35
C PRO A 49 -15.67 1.97 1.04
N LYS A 50 -16.55 2.20 2.00
CA LYS A 50 -17.71 3.09 1.81
C LYS A 50 -17.28 4.53 1.62
N TRP A 51 -16.26 4.95 2.39
CA TRP A 51 -15.67 6.29 2.22
C TRP A 51 -15.01 6.44 0.85
N ALA A 52 -14.21 5.46 0.42
CA ALA A 52 -13.56 5.47 -0.89
C ALA A 52 -14.58 5.58 -2.03
N GLN A 53 -15.66 4.79 -1.98
CA GLN A 53 -16.76 4.82 -2.95
C GLN A 53 -17.47 6.19 -2.96
N ALA A 54 -17.77 6.74 -1.79
CA ALA A 54 -18.43 8.03 -1.66
C ALA A 54 -17.53 9.18 -2.18
N ALA A 55 -16.24 9.16 -1.85
CA ALA A 55 -15.27 10.14 -2.35
C ALA A 55 -15.12 10.06 -3.87
N ALA A 56 -15.01 8.84 -4.43
CA ALA A 56 -14.95 8.63 -5.86
C ALA A 56 -16.22 9.12 -6.58
N GLN A 57 -17.40 8.85 -6.01
CA GLN A 57 -18.67 9.33 -6.55
C GLN A 57 -18.74 10.88 -6.52
N ALA A 58 -18.33 11.52 -5.43
CA ALA A 58 -18.32 12.97 -5.30
C ALA A 58 -17.35 13.61 -6.31
N ALA A 59 -16.14 13.04 -6.46
CA ALA A 59 -15.17 13.50 -7.46
C ALA A 59 -15.73 13.41 -8.89
N ARG A 60 -16.33 12.26 -9.27
CA ARG A 60 -16.93 12.09 -10.59
C ARG A 60 -18.10 13.03 -10.85
N LYS A 61 -18.91 13.32 -9.82
CA LYS A 61 -20.01 14.29 -9.91
C LYS A 61 -19.49 15.71 -10.20
N ALA A 62 -18.32 16.05 -9.67
CA ALA A 62 -17.63 17.31 -9.96
C ALA A 62 -16.89 17.32 -11.32
N GLY A 63 -16.90 16.21 -12.09
CA GLY A 63 -16.21 16.09 -13.37
C GLY A 63 -14.81 15.50 -13.29
N ALA A 64 -14.26 15.32 -12.11
CA ALA A 64 -12.92 14.83 -11.87
C ALA A 64 -12.77 13.33 -12.25
N ILE A 65 -11.53 12.92 -12.57
CA ILE A 65 -11.15 11.50 -12.69
C ILE A 65 -10.75 10.94 -11.33
N VAL A 66 -10.90 9.62 -11.14
CA VAL A 66 -10.49 8.94 -9.93
C VAL A 66 -9.25 8.09 -10.24
N MET A 67 -8.23 8.23 -9.41
CA MET A 67 -6.94 7.58 -9.55
C MET A 67 -6.66 6.71 -8.32
N ALA A 68 -6.20 5.48 -8.52
CA ALA A 68 -5.68 4.63 -7.46
C ALA A 68 -4.15 4.60 -7.52
N ASP A 69 -3.51 4.93 -6.42
CA ASP A 69 -2.09 4.64 -6.23
C ASP A 69 -1.94 3.23 -5.67
N GLU A 70 -1.61 2.31 -6.56
CA GLU A 70 -1.38 0.90 -6.26
C GLU A 70 0.12 0.55 -6.21
N VAL A 71 0.98 1.55 -6.13
CA VAL A 71 2.43 1.36 -6.08
C VAL A 71 2.87 0.49 -4.90
N GLN A 72 2.20 0.59 -3.75
CA GLN A 72 2.46 -0.29 -2.59
C GLN A 72 1.41 -1.38 -2.41
N THR A 73 0.19 -1.16 -2.81
CA THR A 73 -0.97 -2.03 -2.52
C THR A 73 -1.25 -3.05 -3.60
N GLY A 74 -0.87 -2.76 -4.84
CA GLY A 74 -1.12 -3.63 -5.99
C GLY A 74 -0.25 -4.86 -6.06
N PHE A 75 -0.47 -5.63 -7.10
CA PHE A 75 0.27 -6.84 -7.43
C PHE A 75 0.33 -7.85 -6.26
N GLY A 76 -0.86 -8.14 -5.70
CA GLY A 76 -1.04 -9.19 -4.71
C GLY A 76 -0.77 -8.80 -3.26
N ARG A 77 -0.19 -7.63 -2.98
CA ARG A 77 0.24 -7.23 -1.63
C ARG A 77 -0.88 -7.30 -0.57
N THR A 78 -2.09 -6.94 -0.95
CA THR A 78 -3.27 -6.94 -0.06
C THR A 78 -4.10 -8.23 -0.13
N GLY A 79 -3.68 -9.20 -0.97
CA GLY A 79 -4.41 -10.44 -1.22
C GLY A 79 -5.39 -10.35 -2.40
N SER A 80 -5.32 -9.27 -3.18
CA SER A 80 -5.98 -9.09 -4.48
C SER A 80 -4.99 -8.53 -5.49
N LEU A 81 -5.27 -8.70 -6.78
CA LEU A 81 -4.38 -8.16 -7.83
C LEU A 81 -4.23 -6.64 -7.67
N LEU A 82 -5.34 -5.94 -7.49
CA LEU A 82 -5.41 -4.52 -7.17
C LEU A 82 -6.29 -4.34 -5.93
N ALA A 83 -5.82 -3.55 -4.96
CA ALA A 83 -6.58 -3.29 -3.74
C ALA A 83 -7.84 -2.43 -4.00
N SER A 84 -7.82 -1.59 -5.05
CA SER A 84 -8.96 -0.79 -5.49
C SER A 84 -10.16 -1.61 -5.92
N ASP A 85 -9.96 -2.84 -6.43
CA ASP A 85 -11.05 -3.75 -6.77
C ASP A 85 -11.87 -4.12 -5.53
N GLU A 86 -11.20 -4.38 -4.40
CA GLU A 86 -11.87 -4.72 -3.14
C GLU A 86 -12.52 -3.51 -2.47
N LEU A 87 -11.98 -2.29 -2.68
CA LEU A 87 -12.61 -1.07 -2.20
C LEU A 87 -13.81 -0.65 -3.06
N GLY A 88 -13.92 -1.15 -4.30
CA GLY A 88 -15.08 -1.00 -5.16
C GLY A 88 -15.33 0.42 -5.68
N PHE A 89 -14.30 1.27 -5.79
CA PHE A 89 -14.45 2.63 -6.31
C PHE A 89 -14.10 2.80 -7.78
N GLU A 90 -13.60 1.74 -8.44
CA GLU A 90 -13.38 1.67 -9.89
C GLU A 90 -12.59 2.85 -10.49
N PRO A 91 -11.28 2.98 -10.24
CA PRO A 91 -10.48 4.13 -10.71
C PRO A 91 -10.37 4.20 -12.23
N GLU A 92 -10.33 5.40 -12.80
CA GLU A 92 -10.02 5.63 -14.22
C GLU A 92 -8.52 5.52 -14.52
N VAL A 93 -7.67 5.72 -13.49
CA VAL A 93 -6.22 5.59 -13.60
C VAL A 93 -5.69 4.76 -12.44
N VAL A 94 -4.80 3.82 -12.73
CA VAL A 94 -4.11 3.02 -11.70
C VAL A 94 -2.61 3.13 -11.94
N SER A 95 -1.86 3.65 -10.95
CA SER A 95 -0.40 3.60 -10.96
C SER A 95 0.10 2.36 -10.23
N PHE A 96 1.13 1.71 -10.76
CA PHE A 96 1.74 0.53 -10.16
C PHE A 96 3.27 0.50 -10.35
N ALA A 97 3.98 -0.12 -9.41
CA ALA A 97 5.43 -0.29 -9.48
C ALA A 97 5.89 -1.41 -8.52
N LYS A 98 7.06 -1.26 -7.92
CA LYS A 98 7.64 -2.14 -6.88
C LYS A 98 7.64 -3.62 -7.24
N GLY A 99 6.67 -4.39 -6.72
CA GLY A 99 6.59 -5.84 -6.88
C GLY A 99 6.25 -6.33 -8.29
N VAL A 100 5.85 -5.44 -9.21
CA VAL A 100 5.34 -5.80 -10.55
C VAL A 100 6.27 -6.69 -11.38
N ALA A 101 7.59 -6.53 -11.26
CA ALA A 101 8.59 -7.29 -12.00
C ALA A 101 9.53 -8.10 -11.11
N GLY A 102 9.09 -8.51 -9.91
CA GLY A 102 9.82 -9.43 -9.04
C GLY A 102 11.22 -8.96 -8.62
N GLY A 103 11.46 -7.65 -8.58
CA GLY A 103 12.73 -7.04 -8.20
C GLY A 103 13.42 -6.27 -9.32
N LEU A 104 13.03 -6.45 -10.59
CA LEU A 104 13.51 -5.59 -11.66
C LEU A 104 12.79 -4.23 -11.65
N PRO A 105 13.50 -3.12 -11.93
CA PRO A 105 12.88 -1.79 -11.98
C PRO A 105 11.80 -1.71 -13.05
N MET A 106 10.55 -1.59 -12.64
CA MET A 106 9.40 -1.45 -13.52
C MET A 106 8.29 -0.69 -12.81
N GLY A 107 7.56 0.11 -13.55
CA GLY A 107 6.31 0.73 -13.16
C GLY A 107 5.46 1.03 -14.36
N GLY A 108 4.20 1.33 -14.15
CA GLY A 108 3.28 1.62 -15.22
C GLY A 108 2.01 2.30 -14.73
N ILE A 109 1.20 2.68 -15.71
CA ILE A 109 -0.10 3.29 -15.48
C ILE A 109 -1.11 2.60 -16.38
N LEU A 110 -2.24 2.21 -15.82
CA LEU A 110 -3.39 1.72 -16.55
C LEU A 110 -4.42 2.84 -16.67
N PHE A 111 -5.03 2.94 -17.85
CA PHE A 111 -6.08 3.92 -18.14
C PHE A 111 -7.36 3.22 -18.58
N ARG A 112 -8.50 3.74 -18.14
CA ARG A 112 -9.83 3.31 -18.62
C ARG A 112 -10.82 4.48 -18.65
N GLY A 113 -11.98 4.24 -19.23
CA GLY A 113 -13.07 5.22 -19.27
C GLY A 113 -12.62 6.58 -19.84
N LYS A 114 -12.88 7.66 -19.13
CA LYS A 114 -12.53 9.04 -19.55
C LYS A 114 -11.03 9.29 -19.70
N ALA A 115 -10.19 8.53 -19.00
CA ALA A 115 -8.73 8.67 -19.06
C ALA A 115 -8.13 7.93 -20.26
N ASN A 116 -8.87 7.00 -20.88
CA ASN A 116 -8.37 6.24 -22.02
C ASN A 116 -8.17 7.13 -23.25
N GLY A 117 -7.01 7.01 -23.90
CA GLY A 117 -6.70 7.76 -25.11
C GLY A 117 -6.35 9.25 -24.90
N VAL A 118 -6.19 9.68 -23.65
CA VAL A 118 -5.73 11.05 -23.33
C VAL A 118 -4.28 11.24 -23.79
N PHE A 119 -3.41 10.28 -23.50
CA PHE A 119 -2.04 10.30 -24.02
C PHE A 119 -1.97 9.88 -25.48
N LYS A 120 -1.19 10.60 -26.25
CA LYS A 120 -0.88 10.36 -27.66
C LYS A 120 0.60 10.06 -27.83
N ALA A 121 0.96 9.55 -28.98
CA ALA A 121 2.37 9.31 -29.32
C ALA A 121 3.19 10.60 -29.14
N GLY A 122 4.23 10.53 -28.32
CA GLY A 122 5.12 11.65 -28.00
C GLY A 122 4.80 12.42 -26.73
N ASP A 123 3.64 12.22 -26.09
CA ASP A 123 3.28 12.94 -24.88
C ASP A 123 4.04 12.46 -23.64
N HIS A 124 4.43 11.20 -23.62
CA HIS A 124 5.19 10.61 -22.52
C HIS A 124 6.13 9.52 -23.03
N GLN A 125 7.38 9.55 -22.56
CA GLN A 125 8.38 8.53 -22.85
C GLN A 125 9.44 8.42 -21.75
N SER A 126 10.10 7.28 -21.69
CA SER A 126 11.25 7.05 -20.82
C SER A 126 12.20 6.08 -21.53
N THR A 127 13.51 6.31 -21.43
CA THR A 127 14.53 5.53 -22.15
C THR A 127 14.43 4.01 -21.89
N PHE A 128 14.12 3.61 -20.65
CA PHE A 128 14.03 2.21 -20.25
C PHE A 128 12.61 1.68 -20.10
N ALA A 129 11.59 2.49 -20.40
CA ALA A 129 10.21 2.06 -20.33
C ALA A 129 9.92 0.92 -21.30
N GLY A 130 9.19 -0.08 -20.82
CA GLY A 130 8.82 -1.24 -21.64
C GLY A 130 10.00 -2.14 -22.03
N ASN A 131 11.15 -2.09 -21.33
CA ASN A 131 12.26 -2.97 -21.68
C ASN A 131 11.85 -4.45 -21.58
N PRO A 132 12.29 -5.29 -22.57
CA PRO A 132 11.79 -6.67 -22.66
C PRO A 132 12.11 -7.53 -21.44
N LEU A 133 13.23 -7.30 -20.76
CA LEU A 133 13.63 -8.08 -19.59
C LEU A 133 12.68 -7.86 -18.41
N ALA A 134 12.39 -6.60 -18.08
CA ALA A 134 11.46 -6.29 -17.01
C ALA A 134 10.02 -6.72 -17.35
N CYS A 135 9.59 -6.57 -18.61
CA CYS A 135 8.29 -7.06 -19.07
C CYS A 135 8.17 -8.58 -18.97
N ALA A 136 9.19 -9.34 -19.36
CA ALA A 136 9.21 -10.80 -19.22
C ALA A 136 9.11 -11.22 -17.75
N ALA A 137 9.85 -10.56 -16.85
CA ALA A 137 9.76 -10.83 -15.42
C ALA A 137 8.37 -10.46 -14.86
N GLY A 138 7.80 -9.33 -15.29
CA GLY A 138 6.45 -8.90 -14.91
C GLY A 138 5.37 -9.91 -15.33
N LEU A 139 5.50 -10.53 -16.50
CA LEU A 139 4.60 -11.59 -16.95
C LEU A 139 4.66 -12.82 -16.04
N VAL A 140 5.84 -13.21 -15.55
CA VAL A 140 5.99 -14.31 -14.59
C VAL A 140 5.26 -13.97 -13.30
N VAL A 141 5.47 -12.77 -12.75
CA VAL A 141 4.77 -12.31 -11.54
C VAL A 141 3.25 -12.32 -11.75
N LEU A 142 2.78 -11.77 -12.87
CA LEU A 142 1.36 -11.71 -13.17
C LEU A 142 0.73 -13.11 -13.27
N ASN A 143 1.43 -14.06 -13.90
CA ASN A 143 0.96 -15.44 -14.00
C ASN A 143 0.84 -16.12 -12.63
N GLU A 144 1.78 -15.85 -11.70
CA GLU A 144 1.66 -16.36 -10.33
C GLU A 144 0.47 -15.72 -9.60
N LEU A 145 0.26 -14.42 -9.75
CA LEU A 145 -0.83 -13.69 -9.09
C LEU A 145 -2.23 -14.04 -9.65
N GLN A 146 -2.32 -14.61 -10.85
CA GLN A 146 -3.58 -15.11 -11.42
C GLN A 146 -4.03 -16.45 -10.81
N LYS A 147 -3.19 -17.11 -10.03
CA LYS A 147 -3.57 -18.33 -9.31
C LYS A 147 -4.38 -17.97 -8.09
N PRO A 148 -5.65 -18.41 -7.98
CA PRO A 148 -6.51 -18.03 -6.86
C PRO A 148 -5.94 -18.41 -5.49
N GLU A 149 -5.31 -19.59 -5.40
CA GLU A 149 -4.69 -20.10 -4.19
C GLU A 149 -3.51 -19.25 -3.72
N PHE A 150 -2.80 -18.56 -4.63
CA PHE A 150 -1.69 -17.71 -4.26
C PHE A 150 -2.17 -16.45 -3.49
N LEU A 151 -3.19 -15.78 -4.02
CA LEU A 151 -3.74 -14.58 -3.39
C LEU A 151 -4.47 -14.89 -2.07
N GLU A 152 -5.16 -16.04 -2.01
CA GLU A 152 -5.78 -16.50 -0.77
C GLU A 152 -4.71 -16.78 0.30
N GLY A 153 -3.62 -17.46 -0.06
CA GLY A 153 -2.49 -17.68 0.83
C GLY A 153 -1.86 -16.38 1.35
N VAL A 154 -1.87 -15.30 0.57
CA VAL A 154 -1.42 -13.96 1.03
C VAL A 154 -2.35 -13.42 2.13
N LYS A 155 -3.67 -13.60 1.99
CA LYS A 155 -4.65 -13.19 3.02
C LYS A 155 -4.51 -13.98 4.30
N GLU A 156 -4.43 -15.31 4.18
CA GLU A 156 -4.28 -16.24 5.31
C GLU A 156 -3.01 -15.94 6.12
N LYS A 157 -1.86 -15.82 5.44
CA LYS A 157 -0.58 -15.47 6.08
C LYS A 157 -0.65 -14.10 6.78
N GLY A 158 -1.25 -13.12 6.14
CA GLY A 158 -1.42 -11.79 6.71
C GLY A 158 -2.28 -11.80 7.96
N GLU A 159 -3.40 -12.54 7.96
CA GLU A 159 -4.25 -12.70 9.14
C GLU A 159 -3.54 -13.46 10.24
N TYR A 160 -2.82 -14.52 9.90
CA TYR A 160 -2.00 -15.26 10.84
C TYR A 160 -0.99 -14.35 11.57
N ILE A 161 -0.20 -13.57 10.84
CA ILE A 161 0.79 -12.65 11.43
C ILE A 161 0.10 -11.64 12.36
N ARG A 162 -0.98 -10.98 11.90
CA ARG A 162 -1.71 -9.99 12.70
C ARG A 162 -2.29 -10.61 13.97
N SER A 163 -2.88 -11.79 13.86
CA SER A 163 -3.48 -12.49 15.00
C SER A 163 -2.42 -12.91 16.04
N GLN A 164 -1.27 -13.42 15.60
CA GLN A 164 -0.16 -13.77 16.49
C GLN A 164 0.31 -12.54 17.27
N ILE A 165 0.59 -11.43 16.61
CA ILE A 165 1.07 -10.20 17.25
C ILE A 165 0.03 -9.69 18.28
N LYS A 166 -1.25 -9.68 17.95
CA LYS A 166 -2.34 -9.29 18.86
C LYS A 166 -2.45 -10.21 20.08
N ASN A 167 -2.30 -11.52 19.87
CA ASN A 167 -2.42 -12.52 20.92
C ASN A 167 -1.30 -12.47 21.95
N TRP A 168 -0.13 -11.92 21.62
CA TRP A 168 0.97 -11.76 22.58
C TRP A 168 0.63 -10.81 23.73
N LYS A 169 -0.30 -9.87 23.50
CA LYS A 169 -0.66 -8.81 24.47
C LYS A 169 0.57 -8.10 25.02
N ASN A 170 1.56 -7.89 24.14
CA ASN A 170 2.81 -7.23 24.51
C ASN A 170 2.54 -5.77 24.86
N LYS A 171 3.05 -5.31 26.01
CA LYS A 171 2.84 -3.93 26.50
C LYS A 171 3.38 -2.83 25.58
N ASN A 172 4.35 -3.19 24.70
CA ASN A 172 5.03 -2.27 23.79
C ASN A 172 4.34 -2.15 22.42
N VAL A 173 3.28 -2.96 22.19
CA VAL A 173 2.52 -2.97 20.92
C VAL A 173 1.13 -2.40 21.15
N GLY A 174 0.77 -1.40 20.36
CA GLY A 174 -0.55 -0.81 20.30
C GLY A 174 -1.44 -1.48 19.27
N GLU A 175 -2.04 -0.67 18.37
CA GLU A 175 -2.90 -1.18 17.31
C GLU A 175 -2.12 -2.00 16.28
N VAL A 176 -2.65 -3.18 15.94
CA VAL A 176 -2.15 -4.01 14.82
C VAL A 176 -3.19 -4.04 13.73
N ARG A 177 -2.84 -3.54 12.56
CA ARG A 177 -3.72 -3.39 11.39
C ARG A 177 -3.04 -3.82 10.10
N GLY A 178 -3.78 -3.85 9.01
CA GLY A 178 -3.24 -4.16 7.69
C GLY A 178 -4.15 -5.04 6.86
N LYS A 179 -3.73 -5.32 5.63
CA LYS A 179 -4.45 -6.14 4.67
C LYS A 179 -3.46 -7.00 3.89
N GLY A 180 -3.76 -8.29 3.72
CA GLY A 180 -2.81 -9.24 3.18
C GLY A 180 -1.48 -9.16 3.93
N LEU A 181 -0.37 -9.14 3.20
CA LEU A 181 0.99 -9.02 3.74
C LEU A 181 1.50 -7.56 3.77
N MET A 182 0.61 -6.61 4.00
CA MET A 182 0.93 -5.22 4.33
C MET A 182 0.42 -4.94 5.73
N ILE A 183 1.31 -5.00 6.73
CA ILE A 183 0.95 -5.02 8.15
C ILE A 183 1.65 -3.88 8.88
N GLY A 184 0.91 -3.18 9.73
CA GLY A 184 1.39 -2.16 10.65
C GLY A 184 1.12 -2.56 12.09
N ALA A 185 2.12 -2.41 12.95
CA ALA A 185 2.00 -2.53 14.38
C ALA A 185 2.48 -1.23 15.04
N ASP A 186 1.59 -0.51 15.69
CA ASP A 186 1.98 0.70 16.38
C ASP A 186 2.82 0.35 17.62
N ILE A 187 3.88 1.11 17.80
CA ILE A 187 4.69 1.04 19.02
C ILE A 187 4.13 2.09 19.99
N VAL A 188 3.98 1.69 21.24
CA VAL A 188 3.36 2.54 22.27
C VAL A 188 4.17 3.82 22.53
N GLU A 189 3.50 4.83 23.08
CA GLU A 189 4.15 6.07 23.48
C GLU A 189 5.27 5.81 24.50
N GLY A 190 6.41 6.50 24.30
CA GLY A 190 7.60 6.33 25.13
C GLY A 190 8.63 5.34 24.59
N LEU A 191 8.28 4.54 23.58
CA LEU A 191 9.20 3.68 22.83
C LEU A 191 9.19 4.10 21.35
N SER A 192 10.36 4.14 20.71
CA SER A 192 10.51 4.51 19.30
C SER A 192 10.45 3.28 18.39
N ALA A 193 9.58 3.32 17.36
CA ALA A 193 9.57 2.29 16.32
C ALA A 193 10.93 2.16 15.59
N VAL A 194 11.68 3.28 15.46
CA VAL A 194 13.02 3.28 14.87
C VAL A 194 14.03 2.53 15.75
N GLU A 195 13.93 2.65 17.08
CA GLU A 195 14.77 1.89 18.01
C GLU A 195 14.45 0.40 17.95
N VAL A 196 13.15 0.06 17.89
CA VAL A 196 12.70 -1.32 17.72
C VAL A 196 13.19 -1.90 16.38
N GLU A 197 13.04 -1.18 15.27
CA GLU A 197 13.53 -1.58 13.94
C GLU A 197 15.04 -1.85 13.97
N LYS A 198 15.83 -0.96 14.55
CA LYS A 198 17.29 -1.13 14.69
C LYS A 198 17.63 -2.41 15.49
N LYS A 199 16.92 -2.64 16.59
CA LYS A 199 17.13 -3.84 17.40
C LYS A 199 16.70 -5.13 16.68
N LEU A 200 15.63 -5.09 15.90
CA LEU A 200 15.21 -6.19 15.05
C LEU A 200 16.25 -6.52 13.98
N LEU A 201 16.84 -5.49 13.35
CA LEU A 201 17.92 -5.66 12.38
C LEU A 201 19.14 -6.36 13.01
N GLU A 202 19.53 -5.95 14.23
CA GLU A 202 20.61 -6.61 14.98
C GLU A 202 20.30 -8.09 15.28
N ASN A 203 19.03 -8.42 15.46
CA ASN A 203 18.55 -9.78 15.73
C ASN A 203 18.23 -10.58 14.45
N GLY A 204 18.49 -10.02 13.24
CA GLY A 204 18.34 -10.70 11.96
C GLY A 204 16.98 -10.56 11.29
N LEU A 205 16.09 -9.67 11.77
CA LEU A 205 14.79 -9.41 11.15
C LEU A 205 14.76 -8.02 10.50
N LEU A 206 14.61 -8.00 9.17
CA LEU A 206 14.40 -6.76 8.41
C LEU A 206 12.95 -6.30 8.50
N THR A 207 12.76 -5.08 8.96
CA THR A 207 11.46 -4.40 9.00
C THR A 207 11.62 -2.98 8.47
N SER A 208 10.58 -2.18 8.53
CA SER A 208 10.64 -0.75 8.25
C SER A 208 9.71 0.01 9.19
N THR A 209 9.91 1.30 9.30
CA THR A 209 9.00 2.18 10.04
C THR A 209 8.09 2.96 9.08
N ALA A 210 6.93 3.38 9.55
CA ALA A 210 5.97 4.19 8.83
C ALA A 210 5.19 5.11 9.78
N GLY A 211 4.58 6.17 9.23
CA GLY A 211 3.78 7.11 10.01
C GLY A 211 4.57 7.77 11.12
N LYS A 212 3.94 7.91 12.27
CA LYS A 212 4.59 8.54 13.44
C LYS A 212 5.42 7.54 14.25
N ASN A 213 4.89 6.34 14.49
CA ASN A 213 5.52 5.33 15.35
C ASN A 213 5.00 3.91 15.04
N THR A 214 4.88 3.56 13.78
CA THR A 214 4.40 2.26 13.31
C THR A 214 5.56 1.42 12.80
N LEU A 215 5.72 0.21 13.29
CA LEU A 215 6.55 -0.82 12.69
C LEU A 215 5.78 -1.44 11.53
N ARG A 216 6.38 -1.46 10.33
CA ARG A 216 5.75 -1.99 9.12
C ARG A 216 6.42 -3.31 8.70
N LEU A 217 5.57 -4.34 8.50
CA LEU A 217 5.97 -5.66 8.04
C LEU A 217 5.41 -5.88 6.63
N VAL A 218 6.30 -6.08 5.68
CA VAL A 218 5.98 -6.31 4.25
C VAL A 218 6.80 -7.47 3.68
N PRO A 219 6.64 -8.69 4.22
CA PRO A 219 7.43 -9.83 3.77
C PRO A 219 7.14 -10.19 2.32
N PRO A 220 7.98 -11.00 1.66
CA PRO A 220 7.71 -11.54 0.33
C PRO A 220 6.37 -12.26 0.28
N LEU A 221 5.63 -12.16 -0.84
CA LEU A 221 4.30 -12.79 -0.96
C LEU A 221 4.37 -14.33 -0.90
N ASN A 222 5.48 -14.90 -1.34
CA ASN A 222 5.75 -16.34 -1.33
C ASN A 222 6.43 -16.82 -0.04
N ILE A 223 6.56 -15.98 0.98
CA ILE A 223 7.15 -16.35 2.28
C ILE A 223 6.53 -17.66 2.80
N SER A 224 7.36 -18.56 3.30
CA SER A 224 6.91 -19.83 3.88
C SER A 224 6.37 -19.64 5.31
N GLN A 225 5.59 -20.61 5.79
CA GLN A 225 5.10 -20.59 7.18
C GLN A 225 6.25 -20.61 8.19
N SER A 226 7.29 -21.41 7.94
CA SER A 226 8.46 -21.48 8.83
C SER A 226 9.21 -20.15 8.94
N GLU A 227 9.36 -19.42 7.84
CA GLU A 227 9.99 -18.08 7.84
C GLU A 227 9.12 -17.06 8.59
N ILE A 228 7.80 -17.16 8.47
CA ILE A 228 6.87 -16.32 9.24
C ILE A 228 7.03 -16.61 10.73
N ASP A 229 7.05 -17.89 11.14
CA ASP A 229 7.15 -18.28 12.54
C ASP A 229 8.49 -17.86 13.14
N GLU A 230 9.59 -18.00 12.40
CA GLU A 230 10.92 -17.51 12.78
C GLU A 230 10.92 -15.98 12.96
N GLY A 231 10.39 -15.23 11.98
CA GLY A 231 10.30 -13.78 12.05
C GLY A 231 9.44 -13.29 13.22
N LEU A 232 8.32 -13.97 13.49
CA LEU A 232 7.45 -13.67 14.62
C LEU A 232 8.14 -13.94 15.97
N GLU A 233 8.93 -15.00 16.08
CA GLU A 233 9.68 -15.31 17.30
C GLU A 233 10.77 -14.27 17.56
N ILE A 234 11.52 -13.84 16.52
CA ILE A 234 12.50 -12.76 16.64
C ILE A 234 11.81 -11.45 17.06
N LEU A 235 10.68 -11.11 16.44
CA LEU A 235 9.91 -9.91 16.76
C LEU A 235 9.44 -9.94 18.22
N ARG A 236 8.85 -11.04 18.64
CA ARG A 236 8.35 -11.22 20.02
C ARG A 236 9.46 -11.07 21.05
N LYS A 237 10.58 -11.81 20.90
CA LYS A 237 11.73 -11.72 21.80
C LYS A 237 12.33 -10.33 21.86
N THR A 238 12.45 -9.68 20.71
CA THR A 238 13.00 -8.32 20.65
C THR A 238 12.12 -7.33 21.42
N LEU A 239 10.80 -7.40 21.24
CA LEU A 239 9.86 -6.52 21.94
C LEU A 239 9.84 -6.78 23.47
N GLU A 240 10.16 -7.97 23.93
CA GLU A 240 10.28 -8.31 25.37
C GLU A 240 11.51 -7.69 26.03
N THR A 241 12.50 -7.20 25.24
CA THR A 241 13.72 -6.55 25.78
C THR A 241 13.53 -5.08 26.13
N PHE A 242 12.42 -4.49 25.73
CA PHE A 242 12.04 -3.10 26.06
C PHE A 242 11.01 -3.11 27.21
#